data_2829e88e90452d4b99daad6e356068dd
#
_entry.id   2829e88e90452d4b99daad6e356068dd
#
_cell.length_a   1.000
_cell.length_b   1.000
_cell.length_c   1.000
_cell.angle_alpha   90.00
_cell.angle_beta   90.00
_cell.angle_gamma   90.00
#
_symmetry.space_group_name_H-M   'P 1'
#
loop_
_entity.id
_entity.type
_entity.pdbx_description
1 polymer ?
#
loop_
_entity_poly.entity_id
_entity_poly.type
_entity_poly.pdbx_seq_one_letter_code
_entity_poly.pdbx_strand_id
1 'polypeptide(L)'
;LAITVLPTASFAGTDTAGNVLATDNDVDPSGVEGDLYWAGQALNLDDASIDRDIIAAGDTLSIRDCTVGGAVRLAARTIDIAKTTVDGSVTVVGQHVVLNSDSTANCFYAIGETVALRGSTKSAALAGDTITIDGTVDGDVEVWADKLILGKNAHITGTVNAHVSEDPERAAGAEVGALKIDRTEN
;
A
#
# COMPACT_ATOMS: atom_id res chain seq x y z
N LEU A 1 -29.56 12.68 8.33
CA LEU A 1 -28.55 13.73 8.43
C LEU A 1 -27.91 13.90 7.07
N ALA A 2 -28.25 14.95 6.33
CA ALA A 2 -27.62 15.24 5.04
C ALA A 2 -26.28 15.94 5.34
N ILE A 3 -25.17 15.28 5.03
CA ILE A 3 -23.86 15.92 5.02
C ILE A 3 -23.78 16.69 3.70
N THR A 4 -23.98 18.00 3.78
CA THR A 4 -23.72 18.89 2.66
C THR A 4 -22.19 19.01 2.54
N VAL A 5 -21.63 18.33 1.57
CA VAL A 5 -20.23 18.56 1.18
C VAL A 5 -20.22 19.93 0.49
N LEU A 6 -19.68 20.92 1.18
CA LEU A 6 -19.38 22.22 0.55
C LEU A 6 -18.34 21.95 -0.54
N PRO A 7 -18.44 22.62 -1.71
CA PRO A 7 -17.36 22.54 -2.70
C PRO A 7 -16.09 23.06 -2.03
N THR A 8 -15.16 22.16 -1.76
CA THR A 8 -13.83 22.52 -1.29
C THR A 8 -13.13 23.23 -2.42
N ALA A 9 -12.67 24.45 -2.18
CA ALA A 9 -11.80 25.13 -3.15
C ALA A 9 -10.56 24.24 -3.33
N SER A 10 -10.28 23.88 -4.58
CA SER A 10 -9.02 23.24 -4.95
C SER A 10 -7.87 24.13 -4.50
N PHE A 11 -6.91 23.55 -3.80
CA PHE A 11 -5.74 24.26 -3.30
C PHE A 11 -4.50 23.39 -3.57
N ALA A 12 -3.52 24.00 -4.22
CA ALA A 12 -2.16 23.45 -4.28
C ALA A 12 -1.18 24.56 -3.93
N GLY A 13 -0.26 24.28 -3.02
CA GLY A 13 0.77 25.24 -2.61
C GLY A 13 2.07 24.53 -2.31
N THR A 14 3.18 25.16 -2.71
CA THR A 14 4.54 24.68 -2.42
C THR A 14 5.21 25.62 -1.42
N ASP A 15 5.81 25.07 -0.38
CA ASP A 15 6.61 25.84 0.57
C ASP A 15 8.08 26.01 0.10
N THR A 16 8.88 26.73 0.91
CA THR A 16 10.30 27.00 0.59
C THR A 16 11.19 25.75 0.73
N ALA A 17 10.70 24.65 1.30
CA ALA A 17 11.39 23.37 1.42
C ALA A 17 11.00 22.39 0.29
N GLY A 18 10.20 22.84 -0.68
CA GLY A 18 9.72 22.02 -1.78
C GLY A 18 8.57 21.09 -1.43
N ASN A 19 7.99 21.20 -0.19
CA ASN A 19 6.82 20.41 0.18
C ASN A 19 5.58 20.93 -0.53
N VAL A 20 4.75 20.02 -1.01
CA VAL A 20 3.48 20.33 -1.66
C VAL A 20 2.33 19.95 -0.74
N LEU A 21 1.44 20.90 -0.48
CA LEU A 21 0.14 20.66 0.14
C LEU A 21 -0.95 20.86 -0.92
N ALA A 22 -1.72 19.82 -1.22
CA ALA A 22 -2.74 19.85 -2.25
C ALA A 22 -4.05 19.21 -1.80
N THR A 23 -5.14 19.69 -2.37
CA THR A 23 -6.47 19.10 -2.27
C THR A 23 -7.02 18.90 -3.69
N ASP A 24 -7.83 17.87 -3.89
CA ASP A 24 -8.36 17.47 -5.19
C ASP A 24 -7.27 17.11 -6.24
N ASN A 25 -7.60 17.05 -7.52
CA ASN A 25 -6.75 16.49 -8.56
C ASN A 25 -5.62 17.42 -9.07
N ASP A 26 -5.31 18.51 -8.38
CA ASP A 26 -4.36 19.54 -8.86
C ASP A 26 -2.92 19.33 -8.35
N VAL A 27 -2.45 18.09 -8.28
CA VAL A 27 -1.02 17.83 -8.06
C VAL A 27 -0.32 17.86 -9.41
N ASP A 28 0.61 18.81 -9.59
CA ASP A 28 1.52 18.80 -10.75
C ASP A 28 2.48 17.60 -10.62
N PRO A 29 2.41 16.62 -11.51
CA PRO A 29 3.24 15.42 -11.41
C PRO A 29 4.71 15.65 -11.80
N SER A 30 5.10 16.84 -12.23
CA SER A 30 6.42 17.12 -12.80
C SER A 30 7.58 17.06 -11.81
N GLY A 31 7.31 16.81 -10.53
CA GLY A 31 8.29 16.57 -9.47
C GLY A 31 7.98 17.35 -8.20
N VAL A 32 8.10 16.68 -7.07
CA VAL A 32 8.00 17.26 -5.73
C VAL A 32 9.34 17.06 -5.03
N GLU A 33 10.08 18.15 -4.82
CA GLU A 33 11.41 18.11 -4.16
C GLU A 33 11.33 17.80 -2.65
N GLY A 34 10.17 18.02 -2.04
CA GLY A 34 9.89 17.75 -0.63
C GLY A 34 8.89 16.61 -0.42
N ASP A 35 8.07 16.77 0.61
CA ASP A 35 6.97 15.87 0.92
C ASP A 35 5.70 16.28 0.15
N LEU A 36 4.91 15.30 -0.26
CA LEU A 36 3.56 15.50 -0.78
C LEU A 36 2.53 15.22 0.32
N TYR A 37 1.79 16.25 0.70
CA TYR A 37 0.62 16.16 1.58
C TYR A 37 -0.64 16.35 0.74
N TRP A 38 -1.51 15.37 0.73
CA TRP A 38 -2.72 15.44 -0.06
C TRP A 38 -3.95 14.96 0.73
N ALA A 39 -5.07 15.65 0.54
CA ALA A 39 -6.36 15.23 1.07
C ALA A 39 -7.49 15.62 0.12
N GLY A 40 -8.35 14.67 -0.23
CA GLY A 40 -9.45 14.90 -1.16
C GLY A 40 -10.26 13.66 -1.42
N GLN A 41 -11.04 13.66 -2.50
CA GLN A 41 -11.86 12.51 -2.85
C GLN A 41 -11.06 11.46 -3.64
N ALA A 42 -10.35 11.86 -4.68
CA ALA A 42 -9.57 10.96 -5.53
C ALA A 42 -8.21 11.57 -5.87
N LEU A 43 -7.13 10.86 -5.56
CA LEU A 43 -5.78 11.18 -6.03
C LEU A 43 -5.39 10.21 -7.14
N ASN A 44 -5.03 10.76 -8.29
CA ASN A 44 -4.39 10.01 -9.37
C ASN A 44 -3.00 10.62 -9.60
N LEU A 45 -1.99 9.98 -9.07
CA LEU A 45 -0.60 10.35 -9.29
C LEU A 45 -0.01 9.42 -10.35
N ASP A 46 0.42 9.97 -11.47
CA ASP A 46 0.91 9.22 -12.61
C ASP A 46 2.18 9.88 -13.16
N ASP A 47 3.22 9.07 -13.38
CA ASP A 47 4.55 9.49 -13.89
C ASP A 47 5.18 10.61 -13.03
N ALA A 48 5.09 10.49 -11.70
CA ALA A 48 5.59 11.50 -10.78
C ALA A 48 6.87 11.08 -10.05
N SER A 49 7.73 12.07 -9.76
CA SER A 49 8.88 11.94 -8.88
C SER A 49 8.67 12.73 -7.60
N ILE A 50 8.72 12.05 -6.46
CA ILE A 50 8.60 12.66 -5.13
C ILE A 50 9.90 12.34 -4.38
N ASP A 51 10.69 13.37 -4.07
CA ASP A 51 12.01 13.14 -3.48
C ASP A 51 11.94 12.62 -2.04
N ARG A 52 10.84 12.88 -1.34
CA ARG A 52 10.65 12.49 0.06
C ARG A 52 9.35 11.69 0.26
N ASP A 53 8.53 12.05 1.22
CA ASP A 53 7.38 11.27 1.65
C ASP A 53 6.09 11.64 0.89
N ILE A 54 5.19 10.67 0.71
CA ILE A 54 3.79 10.89 0.36
C ILE A 54 2.93 10.61 1.57
N ILE A 55 2.12 11.59 1.98
CA ILE A 55 1.09 11.45 3.00
C ILE A 55 -0.24 11.86 2.37
N ALA A 56 -1.13 10.90 2.13
CA ALA A 56 -2.38 11.16 1.45
C ALA A 56 -3.57 10.46 2.12
N ALA A 57 -4.72 11.16 2.13
CA ALA A 57 -5.97 10.61 2.61
C ALA A 57 -7.14 10.97 1.69
N GLY A 58 -8.01 9.98 1.41
CA GLY A 58 -9.15 10.19 0.52
C GLY A 58 -10.09 9.00 0.42
N ASP A 59 -10.88 8.96 -0.64
CA ASP A 59 -11.72 7.81 -0.95
C ASP A 59 -11.00 6.82 -1.88
N THR A 60 -10.35 7.33 -2.92
CA THR A 60 -9.58 6.51 -3.89
C THR A 60 -8.20 7.12 -4.11
N LEU A 61 -7.15 6.34 -3.88
CA LEU A 61 -5.78 6.74 -4.12
C LEU A 61 -5.13 5.79 -5.12
N SER A 62 -4.67 6.33 -6.24
CA SER A 62 -3.95 5.63 -7.29
C SER A 62 -2.59 6.28 -7.50
N ILE A 63 -1.51 5.50 -7.31
CA ILE A 63 -0.13 5.93 -7.53
C ILE A 63 0.47 5.01 -8.57
N ARG A 64 0.85 5.54 -9.72
CA ARG A 64 1.32 4.76 -10.87
C ARG A 64 2.54 5.38 -11.53
N ASP A 65 3.42 4.51 -12.00
CA ASP A 65 4.64 4.89 -12.73
C ASP A 65 5.48 5.95 -11.99
N CYS A 66 5.46 5.90 -10.62
CA CYS A 66 6.07 6.91 -9.76
C CYS A 66 7.38 6.41 -9.13
N THR A 67 8.22 7.39 -8.74
CA THR A 67 9.38 7.15 -7.88
C THR A 67 9.24 7.99 -6.62
N VAL A 68 9.40 7.35 -5.45
CA VAL A 68 9.29 7.99 -4.13
C VAL A 68 10.55 7.69 -3.33
N GLY A 69 11.34 8.73 -3.05
CA GLY A 69 12.61 8.61 -2.31
C GLY A 69 12.43 8.38 -0.80
N GLY A 70 11.26 8.70 -0.26
CA GLY A 70 10.91 8.49 1.15
C GLY A 70 9.89 7.37 1.34
N ALA A 71 8.99 7.56 2.30
CA ALA A 71 7.93 6.63 2.64
C ALA A 71 6.58 7.06 2.05
N VAL A 72 5.70 6.10 1.84
CA VAL A 72 4.32 6.32 1.40
C VAL A 72 3.37 5.97 2.53
N ARG A 73 2.52 6.92 2.95
CA ARG A 73 1.52 6.74 4.01
C ARG A 73 0.14 7.14 3.48
N LEU A 74 -0.74 6.15 3.32
CA LEU A 74 -2.04 6.35 2.69
C LEU A 74 -3.18 5.87 3.58
N ALA A 75 -4.28 6.62 3.55
CA ALA A 75 -5.54 6.20 4.17
C ALA A 75 -6.70 6.46 3.20
N ALA A 76 -7.36 5.41 2.71
CA ALA A 76 -8.48 5.54 1.78
C ALA A 76 -9.33 4.27 1.73
N ARG A 77 -10.52 4.36 1.14
CA ARG A 77 -11.33 3.17 0.88
C ARG A 77 -10.64 2.23 -0.12
N THR A 78 -10.10 2.79 -1.22
CA THR A 78 -9.39 2.04 -2.25
C THR A 78 -7.99 2.61 -2.46
N ILE A 79 -6.97 1.75 -2.42
CA ILE A 79 -5.57 2.11 -2.63
C ILE A 79 -4.97 1.16 -3.68
N ASP A 80 -4.47 1.73 -4.77
CA ASP A 80 -3.79 1.01 -5.85
C ASP A 80 -2.41 1.63 -6.09
N ILE A 81 -1.36 0.86 -5.86
CA ILE A 81 0.03 1.25 -6.13
C ILE A 81 0.58 0.33 -7.22
N ALA A 82 0.90 0.90 -8.38
CA ALA A 82 1.34 0.14 -9.53
C ALA A 82 2.59 0.74 -10.19
N LYS A 83 3.52 -0.10 -10.64
CA LYS A 83 4.75 0.30 -11.33
C LYS A 83 5.51 1.42 -10.60
N THR A 84 5.48 1.38 -9.28
CA THR A 84 6.01 2.45 -8.42
C THR A 84 7.16 1.91 -7.58
N THR A 85 8.25 2.66 -7.56
CA THR A 85 9.41 2.38 -6.69
C THR A 85 9.36 3.29 -5.47
N VAL A 86 9.34 2.69 -4.28
CA VAL A 86 9.37 3.39 -2.99
C VAL A 86 10.64 2.96 -2.25
N ASP A 87 11.56 3.89 -2.04
CA ASP A 87 12.82 3.59 -1.32
C ASP A 87 12.58 3.35 0.17
N GLY A 88 11.54 3.95 0.72
CA GLY A 88 11.10 3.75 2.11
C GLY A 88 10.03 2.66 2.26
N SER A 89 9.30 2.76 3.36
CA SER A 89 8.19 1.86 3.67
C SER A 89 6.88 2.38 3.09
N VAL A 90 6.02 1.47 2.68
CA VAL A 90 4.62 1.74 2.36
C VAL A 90 3.77 1.35 3.56
N THR A 91 3.02 2.31 4.12
CA THR A 91 2.09 2.10 5.23
C THR A 91 0.70 2.54 4.78
N VAL A 92 -0.24 1.62 4.74
CA VAL A 92 -1.55 1.87 4.15
C VAL A 92 -2.70 1.33 5.01
N VAL A 93 -3.78 2.07 5.05
CA VAL A 93 -5.03 1.67 5.69
C VAL A 93 -6.18 1.90 4.73
N GLY A 94 -6.95 0.85 4.41
CA GLY A 94 -8.07 0.98 3.48
C GLY A 94 -8.97 -0.25 3.46
N GLN A 95 -10.11 -0.19 2.76
CA GLN A 95 -10.92 -1.39 2.56
C GLN A 95 -10.25 -2.32 1.53
N HIS A 96 -9.85 -1.77 0.39
CA HIS A 96 -9.21 -2.51 -0.69
C HIS A 96 -7.83 -1.95 -0.96
N VAL A 97 -6.80 -2.74 -0.68
CA VAL A 97 -5.40 -2.32 -0.81
C VAL A 97 -4.66 -3.26 -1.75
N VAL A 98 -4.00 -2.70 -2.75
CA VAL A 98 -3.20 -3.47 -3.71
C VAL A 98 -1.83 -2.82 -3.90
N LEU A 99 -0.76 -3.58 -3.66
CA LEU A 99 0.58 -3.30 -4.17
C LEU A 99 0.82 -4.22 -5.38
N ASN A 100 0.80 -3.66 -6.57
CA ASN A 100 0.86 -4.42 -7.83
C ASN A 100 2.27 -4.95 -8.16
N SER A 101 2.32 -5.92 -9.08
CA SER A 101 3.50 -6.76 -9.37
C SER A 101 4.76 -6.00 -9.79
N ASP A 102 4.61 -4.86 -10.43
CA ASP A 102 5.74 -4.06 -10.91
C ASP A 102 6.14 -2.95 -9.92
N SER A 103 5.67 -3.06 -8.68
CA SER A 103 5.99 -2.10 -7.61
C SER A 103 6.97 -2.69 -6.61
N THR A 104 7.82 -1.81 -6.07
CA THR A 104 8.80 -2.17 -5.05
C THR A 104 8.71 -1.25 -3.84
N ALA A 105 8.92 -1.81 -2.65
CA ALA A 105 9.02 -1.05 -1.41
C ALA A 105 10.02 -1.72 -0.45
N ASN A 106 10.58 -0.95 0.48
CA ASN A 106 11.45 -1.55 1.50
C ASN A 106 10.65 -2.45 2.45
N CYS A 107 9.55 -1.92 3.00
CA CYS A 107 8.61 -2.67 3.81
C CYS A 107 7.17 -2.35 3.40
N PHE A 108 6.25 -3.31 3.55
CA PHE A 108 4.84 -3.11 3.26
C PHE A 108 3.99 -3.41 4.49
N TYR A 109 3.38 -2.38 5.06
CA TYR A 109 2.47 -2.44 6.19
C TYR A 109 1.07 -2.08 5.73
N ALA A 110 0.14 -3.02 5.79
CA ALA A 110 -1.20 -2.79 5.29
C ALA A 110 -2.28 -3.32 6.22
N ILE A 111 -3.33 -2.52 6.41
CA ILE A 111 -4.54 -2.91 7.13
C ILE A 111 -5.73 -2.66 6.21
N GLY A 112 -6.57 -3.68 5.99
CA GLY A 112 -7.75 -3.54 5.15
C GLY A 112 -8.66 -4.75 5.18
N GLU A 113 -9.86 -4.60 4.63
CA GLU A 113 -10.77 -5.73 4.43
C GLU A 113 -10.14 -6.73 3.45
N THR A 114 -9.64 -6.25 2.31
CA THR A 114 -8.86 -7.04 1.37
C THR A 114 -7.50 -6.39 1.10
N VAL A 115 -6.43 -7.15 1.29
CA VAL A 115 -5.07 -6.70 0.99
C VAL A 115 -4.41 -7.66 0.02
N ALA A 116 -3.86 -7.15 -1.06
CA ALA A 116 -3.09 -7.92 -2.04
C ALA A 116 -1.66 -7.39 -2.18
N LEU A 117 -0.70 -8.19 -1.79
CA LEU A 117 0.73 -7.97 -2.02
C LEU A 117 1.16 -8.78 -3.23
N ARG A 118 1.35 -8.12 -4.37
CA ARG A 118 1.85 -8.70 -5.63
C ARG A 118 3.21 -8.16 -6.03
N GLY A 119 3.61 -7.05 -5.44
CA GLY A 119 4.90 -6.40 -5.65
C GLY A 119 6.04 -7.09 -4.89
N SER A 120 7.18 -6.40 -4.83
CA SER A 120 8.38 -6.88 -4.14
C SER A 120 8.70 -6.03 -2.92
N THR A 121 8.95 -6.69 -1.77
CA THR A 121 9.32 -6.03 -0.52
C THR A 121 10.37 -6.85 0.23
N LYS A 122 11.08 -6.22 1.18
CA LYS A 122 11.99 -6.97 2.08
C LYS A 122 11.26 -7.59 3.27
N SER A 123 10.18 -6.98 3.72
CA SER A 123 9.32 -7.54 4.78
C SER A 123 7.90 -7.00 4.65
N ALA A 124 6.94 -7.70 5.25
CA ALA A 124 5.56 -7.25 5.25
C ALA A 124 4.88 -7.57 6.59
N ALA A 125 3.95 -6.68 7.00
CA ALA A 125 3.00 -6.96 8.07
C ALA A 125 1.59 -6.56 7.59
N LEU A 126 0.71 -7.54 7.53
CA LEU A 126 -0.58 -7.44 6.86
C LEU A 126 -1.70 -7.84 7.81
N ALA A 127 -2.76 -7.04 7.88
CA ALA A 127 -3.94 -7.35 8.68
C ALA A 127 -5.24 -7.10 7.90
N GLY A 128 -6.21 -8.01 8.03
CA GLY A 128 -7.50 -7.85 7.35
C GLY A 128 -8.31 -9.13 7.28
N ASP A 129 -9.47 -9.07 6.61
CA ASP A 129 -10.31 -10.26 6.47
C ASP A 129 -9.68 -11.26 5.48
N THR A 130 -9.32 -10.77 4.31
CA THR A 130 -8.66 -11.60 3.28
C THR A 130 -7.33 -11.00 2.85
N ILE A 131 -6.25 -11.73 3.06
CA ILE A 131 -4.89 -11.36 2.65
C ILE A 131 -4.46 -12.28 1.50
N THR A 132 -4.03 -11.68 0.40
CA THR A 132 -3.42 -12.40 -0.73
C THR A 132 -1.98 -11.98 -0.89
N ILE A 133 -1.06 -12.94 -0.88
CA ILE A 133 0.35 -12.72 -1.22
C ILE A 133 0.65 -13.50 -2.50
N ASP A 134 0.94 -12.76 -3.56
CA ASP A 134 1.27 -13.30 -4.90
C ASP A 134 2.48 -12.56 -5.49
N GLY A 135 3.37 -12.08 -4.62
CA GLY A 135 4.57 -11.34 -4.94
C GLY A 135 5.80 -11.86 -4.21
N THR A 136 6.87 -11.06 -4.20
CA THR A 136 8.15 -11.42 -3.61
C THR A 136 8.37 -10.73 -2.26
N VAL A 137 8.78 -11.48 -1.24
CA VAL A 137 9.23 -10.93 0.04
C VAL A 137 10.58 -11.56 0.40
N ASP A 138 11.63 -10.73 0.46
CA ASP A 138 13.01 -11.19 0.75
C ASP A 138 13.28 -11.44 2.25
N GLY A 139 12.26 -11.53 3.07
CA GLY A 139 12.37 -11.75 4.52
C GLY A 139 11.07 -12.29 5.10
N ASP A 140 10.79 -11.90 6.33
CA ASP A 140 9.65 -12.39 7.08
C ASP A 140 8.36 -11.63 6.78
N VAL A 141 7.24 -12.34 6.94
CA VAL A 141 5.89 -11.80 6.79
C VAL A 141 5.07 -12.12 8.04
N GLU A 142 4.45 -11.09 8.61
CA GLU A 142 3.47 -11.23 9.68
C GLU A 142 2.06 -11.02 9.11
N VAL A 143 1.14 -11.93 9.39
CA VAL A 143 -0.23 -11.89 8.88
C VAL A 143 -1.23 -12.09 10.02
N TRP A 144 -2.22 -11.20 10.11
CA TRP A 144 -3.42 -11.35 10.93
C TRP A 144 -4.64 -11.29 10.01
N ALA A 145 -5.30 -12.43 9.78
CA ALA A 145 -6.40 -12.49 8.83
C ALA A 145 -7.40 -13.59 9.17
N ASP A 146 -8.63 -13.47 8.65
CA ASP A 146 -9.51 -14.63 8.63
C ASP A 146 -9.01 -15.62 7.58
N LYS A 147 -8.66 -15.13 6.39
CA LYS A 147 -8.20 -15.95 5.28
C LYS A 147 -6.88 -15.47 4.70
N LEU A 148 -5.90 -16.37 4.57
CA LEU A 148 -4.62 -16.15 3.89
C LEU A 148 -4.56 -16.98 2.60
N ILE A 149 -4.23 -16.31 1.48
CA ILE A 149 -4.02 -16.93 0.17
C ILE A 149 -2.59 -16.68 -0.28
N LEU A 150 -1.82 -17.74 -0.47
CA LEU A 150 -0.49 -17.71 -1.06
C LEU A 150 -0.62 -18.09 -2.54
N GLY A 151 -0.52 -17.08 -3.41
CA GLY A 151 -0.70 -17.23 -4.85
C GLY A 151 0.46 -17.97 -5.51
N LYS A 152 0.30 -18.28 -6.78
CA LYS A 152 1.29 -19.07 -7.55
C LYS A 152 2.65 -18.38 -7.74
N ASN A 153 2.67 -17.04 -7.67
CA ASN A 153 3.88 -16.23 -7.81
C ASN A 153 4.45 -15.81 -6.44
N ALA A 154 3.86 -16.27 -5.33
CA ALA A 154 4.38 -15.98 -4.00
C ALA A 154 5.77 -16.59 -3.83
N HIS A 155 6.76 -15.72 -3.61
CA HIS A 155 8.13 -16.11 -3.31
C HIS A 155 8.59 -15.42 -2.03
N ILE A 156 8.57 -16.15 -0.91
CA ILE A 156 8.90 -15.61 0.40
C ILE A 156 10.11 -16.37 0.94
N THR A 157 11.24 -15.68 1.10
CA THR A 157 12.49 -16.34 1.52
C THR A 157 12.51 -16.62 3.02
N GLY A 158 11.83 -15.82 3.80
CA GLY A 158 11.75 -15.94 5.27
C GLY A 158 10.58 -16.78 5.77
N THR A 159 10.12 -16.44 6.96
CA THR A 159 9.01 -17.10 7.65
C THR A 159 7.74 -16.29 7.46
N VAL A 160 6.64 -16.95 7.12
CA VAL A 160 5.28 -16.42 7.24
C VAL A 160 4.73 -16.86 8.60
N ASN A 161 4.55 -15.90 9.50
CA ASN A 161 3.84 -16.09 10.76
C ASN A 161 2.38 -15.69 10.54
N ALA A 162 1.50 -16.67 10.45
CA ALA A 162 0.10 -16.45 10.10
C ALA A 162 -0.81 -16.70 11.31
N HIS A 163 -1.44 -15.64 11.81
CA HIS A 163 -2.51 -15.67 12.79
C HIS A 163 -3.84 -15.63 12.03
N VAL A 164 -4.46 -16.80 11.83
CA VAL A 164 -5.59 -16.94 10.91
C VAL A 164 -6.73 -17.77 11.52
N SER A 165 -7.95 -17.49 11.07
CA SER A 165 -9.14 -18.26 11.46
C SER A 165 -9.34 -19.49 10.58
N GLU A 166 -9.00 -19.39 9.29
CA GLU A 166 -9.09 -20.46 8.30
C GLU A 166 -7.72 -21.04 7.94
N ASP A 167 -7.67 -22.27 7.42
CA ASP A 167 -6.44 -22.83 6.88
C ASP A 167 -5.96 -22.01 5.68
N PRO A 168 -4.67 -21.61 5.63
CA PRO A 168 -4.14 -20.89 4.49
C PRO A 168 -4.27 -21.69 3.19
N GLU A 169 -4.77 -21.04 2.15
CA GLU A 169 -4.74 -21.57 0.80
C GLU A 169 -3.34 -21.36 0.20
N ARG A 170 -2.74 -22.42 -0.32
CA ARG A 170 -1.43 -22.35 -0.98
C ARG A 170 -1.50 -22.92 -2.38
N ALA A 171 -1.22 -22.08 -3.38
CA ALA A 171 -1.10 -22.51 -4.78
C ALA A 171 0.16 -23.37 -4.98
N ALA A 172 0.11 -24.28 -5.96
CA ALA A 172 1.21 -25.22 -6.24
C ALA A 172 2.54 -24.53 -6.61
N GLY A 173 2.50 -23.29 -7.12
CA GLY A 173 3.69 -22.50 -7.44
C GLY A 173 4.24 -21.65 -6.30
N ALA A 174 3.56 -21.56 -5.16
CA ALA A 174 4.00 -20.74 -4.05
C ALA A 174 5.25 -21.32 -3.38
N GLU A 175 6.27 -20.47 -3.25
CA GLU A 175 7.52 -20.78 -2.56
C GLU A 175 7.60 -20.00 -1.26
N VAL A 176 7.72 -20.69 -0.13
CA VAL A 176 7.78 -20.08 1.20
C VAL A 176 8.85 -20.80 2.02
N GLY A 177 9.76 -20.04 2.61
CA GLY A 177 10.85 -20.60 3.43
C GLY A 177 10.32 -21.38 4.63
N ALA A 178 9.43 -20.78 5.42
CA ALA A 178 8.69 -21.45 6.47
C ALA A 178 7.28 -20.86 6.62
N LEU A 179 6.30 -21.68 6.99
CA LEU A 179 4.94 -21.24 7.32
C LEU A 179 4.61 -21.71 8.73
N LYS A 180 4.40 -20.76 9.63
CA LYS A 180 3.93 -20.98 10.98
C LYS A 180 2.50 -20.49 11.08
N ILE A 181 1.60 -21.35 11.52
CA ILE A 181 0.19 -21.06 11.64
C ILE A 181 -0.19 -21.07 13.13
N ASP A 182 -0.73 -19.95 13.56
CA ASP A 182 -1.37 -19.79 14.86
C ASP A 182 -2.86 -19.53 14.62
N ARG A 183 -3.72 -20.40 15.17
CA ARG A 183 -5.15 -20.27 14.95
C ARG A 183 -5.74 -19.34 16.01
N THR A 184 -6.38 -18.27 15.52
CA THR A 184 -7.20 -17.42 16.36
C THR A 184 -8.59 -18.04 16.49
N GLU A 185 -8.95 -18.47 17.72
CA GLU A 185 -10.33 -18.86 18.02
C GLU A 185 -11.19 -17.58 18.13
N ASN A 186 -12.28 -17.54 17.36
CA ASN A 186 -13.32 -16.52 17.49
C ASN A 186 -14.27 -16.84 18.63
#